data_1c7acd8bd0e36cb7908da2e9a4bc7376
#
_entry.id   1c7acd8bd0e36cb7908da2e9a4bc7376
#
_cell.length_a   1.000
_cell.length_b   1.000
_cell.length_c   1.000
_cell.angle_alpha   90.00
_cell.angle_beta   90.00
_cell.angle_gamma   90.00
#
_symmetry.space_group_name_H-M   'P 1'
#
loop_
_entity.id
_entity.type
_entity.pdbx_description
1 polymer ?
#
loop_
_entity_poly.entity_id
_entity_poly.type
_entity_poly.pdbx_seq_one_letter_code
_entity_poly.pdbx_strand_id
1 'polypeptide(L)'
;SRRQRQMCIRDRIKGIGDHLEEDLAEAVKLYPKAVDIIEGPLMEGMNKVGELFGAGKMFLPQVVKTARTMKKAVAILQPLIEADKQEGVRSAGKVLMATVKGDVHDIGKNIVSVVMACNNYEIIDLGVMVPAEMIVRKAIEEKVDIIGLSGLITPSLEEMAHVAVELKRAGLDIPIMIGGCLLYTSDAAD
;
A
#
# COMPACT_ATOMS: atom_id res chain seq x y z
N SER A 1 16.07 12.35 -19.16
CA SER A 1 17.45 12.65 -18.77
C SER A 1 17.60 12.50 -17.25
N ARG A 2 18.85 12.37 -16.75
CA ARG A 2 19.16 12.25 -15.31
C ARG A 2 18.58 13.42 -14.49
N ARG A 3 18.51 14.62 -15.04
CA ARG A 3 17.93 15.82 -14.41
C ARG A 3 16.42 15.70 -14.19
N GLN A 4 15.69 15.16 -15.16
CA GLN A 4 14.23 14.98 -15.07
C GLN A 4 13.84 13.90 -14.08
N ARG A 5 14.59 12.78 -14.02
CA ARG A 5 14.42 11.74 -13.00
C ARG A 5 14.61 12.30 -11.59
N GLN A 6 15.62 13.13 -11.35
CA GLN A 6 15.86 13.78 -10.08
C GLN A 6 14.80 14.82 -9.72
N MET A 7 14.21 15.52 -10.68
CA MET A 7 13.13 16.50 -10.46
C MET A 7 11.84 15.81 -10.06
N CYS A 8 11.42 14.75 -10.74
CA CYS A 8 10.26 13.92 -10.37
C CYS A 8 10.38 13.32 -8.96
N ILE A 9 11.55 12.81 -8.58
CA ILE A 9 11.80 12.25 -7.25
C ILE A 9 11.75 13.35 -6.19
N ARG A 10 12.32 14.51 -6.46
CA ARG A 10 12.41 15.64 -5.52
C ARG A 10 11.05 16.29 -5.23
N ASP A 11 10.21 16.43 -6.25
CA ASP A 11 8.88 17.03 -6.14
C ASP A 11 7.91 16.07 -5.42
N ARG A 12 8.13 14.77 -5.57
CA ARG A 12 7.41 13.75 -4.81
C ARG A 12 7.77 13.71 -3.35
N ILE A 13 9.05 13.72 -3.00
CA ILE A 13 9.50 13.79 -1.61
C ILE A 13 8.88 14.99 -0.91
N LYS A 14 8.64 16.09 -1.64
CA LYS A 14 7.97 17.29 -1.14
C LYS A 14 6.44 17.24 -1.24
N GLY A 15 5.85 16.22 -1.90
CA GLY A 15 4.41 16.11 -2.12
C GLY A 15 3.83 17.24 -2.98
N ILE A 16 4.63 17.79 -3.90
CA ILE A 16 4.22 18.85 -4.83
C ILE A 16 3.55 18.16 -6.01
N GLY A 17 2.26 18.41 -6.20
CA GLY A 17 1.46 17.83 -7.30
C GLY A 17 1.09 18.83 -8.40
N ASP A 18 1.63 20.05 -8.34
CA ASP A 18 1.18 21.15 -9.20
C ASP A 18 1.57 20.97 -10.67
N HIS A 19 2.65 20.22 -10.94
CA HIS A 19 3.14 19.91 -12.30
C HIS A 19 3.08 18.42 -12.63
N LEU A 20 2.32 17.64 -11.85
CA LEU A 20 2.29 16.17 -11.98
C LEU A 20 1.86 15.70 -13.38
N GLU A 21 0.86 16.35 -13.97
CA GLU A 21 0.32 15.98 -15.29
C GLU A 21 1.34 16.28 -16.41
N GLU A 22 2.03 17.42 -16.32
CA GLU A 22 3.07 17.82 -17.28
C GLU A 22 4.27 16.89 -17.19
N ASP A 23 4.74 16.59 -15.96
CA ASP A 23 5.86 15.69 -15.70
C ASP A 23 5.57 14.26 -16.18
N LEU A 24 4.34 13.77 -15.97
CA LEU A 24 3.92 12.47 -16.45
C LEU A 24 3.79 12.41 -17.96
N ALA A 25 3.27 13.48 -18.59
CA ALA A 25 3.20 13.57 -20.06
C ALA A 25 4.59 13.56 -20.71
N GLU A 26 5.60 14.15 -20.08
CA GLU A 26 6.99 14.04 -20.51
C GLU A 26 7.57 12.65 -20.25
N ALA A 27 7.29 12.06 -19.08
CA ALA A 27 7.75 10.73 -18.73
C ALA A 27 7.24 9.67 -19.72
N VAL A 28 5.97 9.73 -20.11
CA VAL A 28 5.37 8.82 -21.09
C VAL A 28 6.11 8.85 -22.45
N LYS A 29 6.69 9.97 -22.83
CA LYS A 29 7.51 10.07 -24.07
C LYS A 29 8.89 9.42 -23.94
N LEU A 30 9.38 9.26 -22.70
CA LEU A 30 10.74 8.76 -22.41
C LEU A 30 10.77 7.27 -22.06
N TYR A 31 9.67 6.72 -21.57
CA TYR A 31 9.56 5.34 -21.18
C TYR A 31 8.71 4.54 -22.16
N PRO A 32 9.16 3.33 -22.57
CA PRO A 32 8.47 2.53 -23.57
C PRO A 32 7.09 2.03 -23.08
N LYS A 33 6.92 1.85 -21.77
CA LYS A 33 5.66 1.42 -21.14
C LYS A 33 5.31 2.33 -19.98
N ALA A 34 4.01 2.59 -19.78
CA ALA A 34 3.53 3.39 -18.66
C ALA A 34 3.83 2.72 -17.30
N VAL A 35 3.88 1.39 -17.24
CA VAL A 35 4.28 0.61 -16.07
C VAL A 35 5.72 0.92 -15.63
N ASP A 36 6.65 1.10 -16.57
CA ASP A 36 8.05 1.41 -16.26
C ASP A 36 8.20 2.74 -15.50
N ILE A 37 7.25 3.67 -15.68
CA ILE A 37 7.22 4.94 -14.95
C ILE A 37 6.83 4.69 -13.48
N ILE A 38 5.93 3.74 -13.24
CA ILE A 38 5.52 3.37 -11.87
C ILE A 38 6.65 2.61 -11.19
N GLU A 39 7.16 1.56 -11.79
CA GLU A 39 8.20 0.68 -11.20
C GLU A 39 9.57 1.38 -11.07
N GLY A 40 9.85 2.35 -11.91
CA GLY A 40 11.09 3.13 -11.86
C GLY A 40 10.96 4.37 -10.96
N PRO A 41 10.79 5.57 -11.55
CA PRO A 41 10.89 6.84 -10.80
C PRO A 41 9.81 7.03 -9.74
N LEU A 42 8.61 6.41 -9.90
CA LEU A 42 7.55 6.55 -8.92
C LEU A 42 7.86 5.74 -7.66
N MET A 43 8.30 4.51 -7.82
CA MET A 43 8.68 3.64 -6.70
C MET A 43 9.97 4.09 -6.03
N GLU A 44 10.96 4.56 -6.78
CA GLU A 44 12.19 5.12 -6.22
C GLU A 44 11.90 6.30 -5.29
N GLY A 45 10.94 7.17 -5.67
CA GLY A 45 10.45 8.26 -4.83
C GLY A 45 9.79 7.76 -3.54
N MET A 46 8.94 6.73 -3.61
CA MET A 46 8.27 6.15 -2.43
C MET A 46 9.25 5.42 -1.51
N ASN A 47 10.22 4.70 -2.04
CA ASN A 47 11.28 4.07 -1.25
C ASN A 47 12.07 5.12 -0.46
N LYS A 48 12.38 6.26 -1.10
CA LYS A 48 13.08 7.36 -0.42
C LYS A 48 12.23 8.00 0.68
N VAL A 49 10.93 8.13 0.48
CA VAL A 49 9.98 8.57 1.52
C VAL A 49 9.97 7.58 2.69
N GLY A 50 9.94 6.28 2.42
CA GLY A 50 10.01 5.23 3.43
C GLY A 50 11.29 5.28 4.25
N GLU A 51 12.46 5.44 3.60
CA GLU A 51 13.74 5.63 4.29
C GLU A 51 13.75 6.87 5.19
N LEU A 52 13.25 8.01 4.70
CA LEU A 52 13.20 9.26 5.47
C LEU A 52 12.25 9.17 6.65
N PHE A 53 11.13 8.48 6.49
CA PHE A 53 10.17 8.24 7.56
C PHE A 53 10.76 7.29 8.62
N GLY A 54 11.35 6.17 8.21
CA GLY A 54 12.03 5.24 9.11
C GLY A 54 13.22 5.85 9.87
N ALA A 55 13.91 6.82 9.25
CA ALA A 55 14.98 7.59 9.88
C ALA A 55 14.49 8.75 10.77
N GLY A 56 13.17 8.92 10.96
CA GLY A 56 12.58 10.03 11.72
C GLY A 56 12.75 11.42 11.10
N LYS A 57 13.14 11.49 9.81
CA LYS A 57 13.36 12.74 9.08
C LYS A 57 12.12 13.23 8.31
N MET A 58 11.06 12.45 8.32
CA MET A 58 9.79 12.77 7.69
C MET A 58 8.63 12.40 8.61
N PHE A 59 7.60 13.23 8.68
CA PHE A 59 6.44 13.03 9.53
C PHE A 59 5.28 12.40 8.75
N LEU A 60 4.39 11.70 9.46
CA LEU A 60 3.25 11.00 8.89
C LEU A 60 2.40 11.84 7.92
N PRO A 61 2.05 13.12 8.20
CA PRO A 61 1.29 13.94 7.24
C PRO A 61 2.00 14.13 5.89
N GLN A 62 3.33 14.17 5.90
CA GLN A 62 4.13 14.30 4.67
C GLN A 62 4.10 12.99 3.87
N VAL A 63 4.17 11.84 4.53
CA VAL A 63 4.03 10.52 3.89
C VAL A 63 2.66 10.38 3.25
N VAL A 64 1.59 10.76 3.98
CA VAL A 64 0.21 10.75 3.45
C VAL A 64 0.07 11.65 2.23
N LYS A 65 0.65 12.85 2.27
CA LYS A 65 0.63 13.78 1.13
C LYS A 65 1.32 13.17 -0.08
N THR A 66 2.49 12.56 0.10
CA THR A 66 3.24 11.89 -0.97
C THR A 66 2.46 10.69 -1.53
N ALA A 67 1.86 9.88 -0.68
CA ALA A 67 1.03 8.75 -1.09
C ALA A 67 -0.18 9.19 -1.92
N ARG A 68 -0.83 10.30 -1.56
CA ARG A 68 -1.92 10.90 -2.36
C ARG A 68 -1.45 11.36 -3.73
N THR A 69 -0.27 11.99 -3.81
CA THR A 69 0.33 12.40 -5.09
C THR A 69 0.65 11.18 -5.96
N MET A 70 1.16 10.13 -5.35
CA MET A 70 1.41 8.85 -6.01
C MET A 70 0.12 8.23 -6.57
N LYS A 71 -0.96 8.20 -5.78
CA LYS A 71 -2.27 7.71 -6.22
C LYS A 71 -2.81 8.49 -7.42
N LYS A 72 -2.64 9.82 -7.43
CA LYS A 72 -3.00 10.65 -8.59
C LYS A 72 -2.16 10.30 -9.82
N ALA A 73 -0.85 10.12 -9.66
CA ALA A 73 0.04 9.74 -10.77
C ALA A 73 -0.38 8.40 -11.38
N VAL A 74 -0.66 7.40 -10.56
CA VAL A 74 -1.13 6.09 -11.02
C VAL A 74 -2.48 6.21 -11.74
N ALA A 75 -3.42 7.00 -11.21
CA ALA A 75 -4.72 7.22 -11.84
C ALA A 75 -4.59 7.87 -13.24
N ILE A 76 -3.65 8.78 -13.43
CA ILE A 76 -3.37 9.40 -14.74
C ILE A 76 -2.75 8.39 -15.71
N LEU A 77 -1.86 7.52 -15.23
CA LEU A 77 -1.20 6.49 -16.05
C LEU A 77 -2.09 5.28 -16.32
N GLN A 78 -3.12 5.05 -15.52
CA GLN A 78 -3.97 3.86 -15.59
C GLN A 78 -4.61 3.62 -16.97
N PRO A 79 -5.17 4.63 -17.67
CA PRO A 79 -5.71 4.43 -19.03
C PRO A 79 -4.65 3.98 -20.03
N LEU A 80 -3.40 4.45 -19.89
CA LEU A 80 -2.27 4.05 -20.73
C LEU A 80 -1.83 2.63 -20.42
N ILE A 81 -1.80 2.25 -19.14
CA ILE A 81 -1.51 0.89 -18.68
C ILE A 81 -2.59 -0.09 -19.18
N GLU A 82 -3.85 0.33 -19.16
CA GLU A 82 -4.96 -0.49 -19.65
C GLU A 82 -4.94 -0.63 -21.17
N ALA A 83 -4.52 0.38 -21.89
CA ALA A 83 -4.30 0.31 -23.34
C ALA A 83 -3.14 -0.64 -23.69
N ASP A 84 -2.07 -0.65 -22.90
CA ASP A 84 -0.94 -1.55 -23.03
C ASP A 84 -1.26 -2.99 -22.56
N LYS A 85 -2.33 -3.18 -21.79
CA LYS A 85 -2.80 -4.48 -21.24
C LYS A 85 -3.30 -5.49 -22.29
N GLN A 86 -3.30 -5.18 -23.56
CA GLN A 86 -3.52 -6.21 -24.58
C GLN A 86 -2.44 -7.31 -24.56
N GLU A 87 -1.37 -7.15 -23.79
CA GLU A 87 -0.36 -8.17 -23.51
C GLU A 87 0.01 -8.27 -22.02
N GLY A 88 -0.92 -8.80 -21.19
CA GLY A 88 -0.55 -9.62 -20.03
C GLY A 88 0.11 -8.98 -18.82
N VAL A 89 -0.17 -7.74 -18.44
CA VAL A 89 0.21 -7.25 -17.09
C VAL A 89 -0.77 -7.83 -16.06
N ARG A 90 -0.39 -8.95 -15.46
CA ARG A 90 -1.11 -9.53 -14.32
C ARG A 90 -0.90 -8.62 -13.12
N SER A 91 -1.96 -8.41 -12.31
CA SER A 91 -1.84 -7.87 -10.95
C SER A 91 -0.72 -8.64 -10.21
N ALA A 92 0.07 -7.94 -9.40
CA ALA A 92 1.11 -8.57 -8.57
C ALA A 92 0.52 -9.53 -7.53
N GLY A 93 -0.78 -9.40 -7.26
CA GLY A 93 -1.56 -10.23 -6.33
C GLY A 93 -2.73 -9.46 -5.74
N LYS A 94 -3.58 -10.15 -4.99
CA LYS A 94 -4.71 -9.59 -4.25
C LYS A 94 -4.39 -9.48 -2.77
N VAL A 95 -4.62 -8.33 -2.19
CA VAL A 95 -4.38 -8.08 -0.77
C VAL A 95 -5.68 -7.66 -0.10
N LEU A 96 -6.10 -8.42 0.90
CA LEU A 96 -7.22 -8.06 1.74
C LEU A 96 -6.72 -7.24 2.93
N MET A 97 -7.31 -6.08 3.17
CA MET A 97 -6.97 -5.19 4.27
C MET A 97 -8.15 -5.02 5.21
N ALA A 98 -7.91 -5.13 6.51
CA ALA A 98 -8.95 -4.93 7.52
C ALA A 98 -8.35 -4.37 8.82
N THR A 99 -9.10 -3.49 9.49
CA THR A 99 -8.88 -3.20 10.92
C THR A 99 -9.73 -4.19 11.71
N VAL A 100 -9.09 -4.91 12.63
CA VAL A 100 -9.71 -6.01 13.35
C VAL A 100 -10.86 -5.57 14.25
N LYS A 101 -11.69 -6.51 14.67
CA LYS A 101 -12.85 -6.30 15.54
C LYS A 101 -12.45 -5.51 16.79
N GLY A 102 -13.29 -4.55 17.16
CA GLY A 102 -13.09 -3.70 18.33
C GLY A 102 -12.14 -2.52 18.11
N ASP A 103 -11.52 -2.39 16.93
CA ASP A 103 -10.62 -1.30 16.60
C ASP A 103 -11.13 -0.46 15.42
N VAL A 104 -10.92 0.85 15.49
CA VAL A 104 -11.35 1.83 14.48
C VAL A 104 -10.18 2.61 13.86
N HIS A 105 -8.95 2.32 14.28
CA HIS A 105 -7.76 3.03 13.82
C HIS A 105 -7.32 2.51 12.46
N ASP A 106 -7.63 3.24 11.41
CA ASP A 106 -7.42 2.83 10.02
C ASP A 106 -6.38 3.64 9.23
N ILE A 107 -5.81 4.68 9.83
CA ILE A 107 -4.85 5.55 9.14
C ILE A 107 -3.65 4.75 8.60
N GLY A 108 -3.06 3.89 9.43
CA GLY A 108 -1.95 3.02 9.02
C GLY A 108 -2.34 2.06 7.91
N LYS A 109 -3.50 1.41 8.04
CA LYS A 109 -4.07 0.51 7.03
C LYS A 109 -4.24 1.23 5.68
N ASN A 110 -4.82 2.43 5.70
CA ASN A 110 -5.06 3.21 4.49
C ASN A 110 -3.77 3.63 3.79
N ILE A 111 -2.72 3.97 4.56
CA ILE A 111 -1.40 4.29 4.00
C ILE A 111 -0.79 3.07 3.32
N VAL A 112 -0.77 1.92 3.99
CA VAL A 112 -0.22 0.67 3.44
C VAL A 112 -1.02 0.24 2.21
N SER A 113 -2.35 0.34 2.25
CA SER A 113 -3.22 0.04 1.10
C SER A 113 -2.86 0.88 -0.13
N VAL A 114 -2.63 2.18 0.04
CA VAL A 114 -2.23 3.06 -1.06
C VAL A 114 -0.86 2.67 -1.60
N VAL A 115 0.12 2.39 -0.74
CA VAL A 115 1.46 1.97 -1.15
C VAL A 115 1.42 0.66 -1.93
N MET A 116 0.67 -0.32 -1.46
CA MET A 116 0.54 -1.62 -2.15
C MET A 116 -0.22 -1.48 -3.48
N ALA A 117 -1.28 -0.67 -3.53
CA ALA A 117 -1.98 -0.37 -4.78
C ALA A 117 -1.06 0.28 -5.82
N CYS A 118 -0.13 1.14 -5.37
CA CYS A 118 0.90 1.73 -6.24
C CYS A 118 1.92 0.69 -6.76
N ASN A 119 2.06 -0.43 -6.06
CA ASN A 119 2.89 -1.57 -6.44
C ASN A 119 2.11 -2.63 -7.26
N ASN A 120 1.03 -2.22 -7.88
CA ASN A 120 0.19 -3.06 -8.74
C ASN A 120 -0.50 -4.23 -8.02
N TYR A 121 -0.73 -4.12 -6.70
CA TYR A 121 -1.61 -5.04 -5.97
C TYR A 121 -3.06 -4.58 -6.07
N GLU A 122 -3.96 -5.53 -6.21
CA GLU A 122 -5.39 -5.30 -6.07
C GLU A 122 -5.75 -5.28 -4.58
N ILE A 123 -6.30 -4.18 -4.09
CA ILE A 123 -6.63 -4.00 -2.67
C ILE A 123 -8.11 -4.19 -2.44
N ILE A 124 -8.45 -5.11 -1.52
CA ILE A 124 -9.79 -5.36 -1.02
C ILE A 124 -9.84 -4.87 0.42
N ASP A 125 -10.38 -3.67 0.64
CA ASP A 125 -10.48 -3.06 1.96
C ASP A 125 -11.84 -3.34 2.59
N LEU A 126 -11.84 -4.07 3.70
CA LEU A 126 -13.05 -4.38 4.46
C LEU A 126 -13.43 -3.31 5.49
N GLY A 127 -12.59 -2.27 5.65
CA GLY A 127 -12.85 -1.20 6.62
C GLY A 127 -12.36 -1.51 8.04
N VAL A 128 -13.14 -1.07 9.01
CA VAL A 128 -12.81 -1.16 10.46
C VAL A 128 -13.77 -2.10 11.19
N MET A 129 -13.37 -2.51 12.40
CA MET A 129 -14.17 -3.38 13.27
C MET A 129 -14.60 -4.70 12.60
N VAL A 130 -13.74 -5.28 11.78
CA VAL A 130 -14.08 -6.46 10.97
C VAL A 130 -13.88 -7.74 11.77
N PRO A 131 -14.93 -8.59 11.94
CA PRO A 131 -14.81 -9.87 12.62
C PRO A 131 -13.94 -10.86 11.86
N ALA A 132 -13.26 -11.77 12.58
CA ALA A 132 -12.37 -12.77 11.99
C ALA A 132 -13.07 -13.65 10.94
N GLU A 133 -14.30 -14.07 11.21
CA GLU A 133 -15.09 -14.90 10.30
C GLU A 133 -15.38 -14.20 8.96
N MET A 134 -15.57 -12.89 9.00
CA MET A 134 -15.78 -12.09 7.78
C MET A 134 -14.49 -11.97 6.98
N ILE A 135 -13.35 -11.77 7.66
CA ILE A 135 -12.02 -11.70 7.02
C ILE A 135 -11.73 -13.03 6.30
N VAL A 136 -11.91 -14.16 6.99
CA VAL A 136 -11.66 -15.49 6.42
C VAL A 136 -12.59 -15.78 5.25
N ARG A 137 -13.90 -15.51 5.40
CA ARG A 137 -14.86 -15.69 4.33
C ARG A 137 -14.50 -14.89 3.08
N LYS A 138 -14.18 -13.60 3.25
CA LYS A 138 -13.80 -12.74 2.15
C LYS A 138 -12.47 -13.14 1.52
N ALA A 139 -11.52 -13.62 2.30
CA ALA A 139 -10.26 -14.14 1.79
C ALA A 139 -10.49 -15.34 0.84
N ILE A 140 -11.43 -16.22 1.18
CA ILE A 140 -11.83 -17.38 0.33
C ILE A 140 -12.55 -16.91 -0.93
N GLU A 141 -13.58 -16.04 -0.77
CA GLU A 141 -14.40 -15.55 -1.88
C GLU A 141 -13.56 -14.87 -2.95
N GLU A 142 -12.65 -14.00 -2.54
CA GLU A 142 -11.83 -13.17 -3.41
C GLU A 142 -10.52 -13.84 -3.83
N LYS A 143 -10.17 -14.98 -3.23
CA LYS A 143 -8.91 -15.72 -3.47
C LYS A 143 -7.70 -14.83 -3.31
N VAL A 144 -7.57 -14.23 -2.13
CA VAL A 144 -6.50 -13.27 -1.84
C VAL A 144 -5.16 -13.99 -1.60
N ASP A 145 -4.08 -13.31 -1.96
CA ASP A 145 -2.72 -13.82 -1.78
C ASP A 145 -2.11 -13.40 -0.45
N ILE A 146 -2.56 -12.29 0.12
CA ILE A 146 -2.06 -11.72 1.38
C ILE A 146 -3.23 -11.12 2.16
N ILE A 147 -3.18 -11.23 3.50
CA ILE A 147 -4.11 -10.55 4.41
C ILE A 147 -3.32 -9.54 5.23
N GLY A 148 -3.72 -8.27 5.20
CA GLY A 148 -3.19 -7.19 6.03
C GLY A 148 -4.15 -6.85 7.17
N LEU A 149 -3.70 -7.02 8.41
CA LEU A 149 -4.47 -6.71 9.62
C LEU A 149 -3.90 -5.47 10.29
N SER A 150 -4.78 -4.55 10.66
CA SER A 150 -4.44 -3.33 11.39
C SER A 150 -5.11 -3.32 12.76
N GLY A 151 -4.40 -2.80 13.76
CA GLY A 151 -4.91 -2.55 15.10
C GLY A 151 -3.94 -1.70 15.90
N LEU A 152 -4.48 -0.88 16.80
CA LEU A 152 -3.70 0.06 17.60
C LEU A 152 -3.79 -0.21 19.10
N ILE A 153 -4.85 -0.86 19.56
CA ILE A 153 -5.11 -1.12 20.96
C ILE A 153 -4.72 -2.55 21.33
N THR A 154 -4.39 -2.78 22.60
CA THR A 154 -3.92 -4.10 23.09
C THR A 154 -4.86 -5.28 22.73
N PRO A 155 -6.19 -5.17 22.84
CA PRO A 155 -7.08 -6.27 22.44
C PRO A 155 -7.02 -6.62 20.95
N SER A 156 -6.54 -5.73 20.11
CA SER A 156 -6.44 -5.98 18.65
C SER A 156 -5.46 -7.10 18.34
N LEU A 157 -4.43 -7.30 19.16
CA LEU A 157 -3.47 -8.39 18.96
C LEU A 157 -4.12 -9.77 19.13
N GLU A 158 -5.02 -9.90 20.11
CA GLU A 158 -5.78 -11.14 20.34
C GLU A 158 -6.72 -11.42 19.16
N GLU A 159 -7.36 -10.40 18.61
CA GLU A 159 -8.20 -10.51 17.41
C GLU A 159 -7.39 -10.87 16.16
N MET A 160 -6.16 -10.36 16.01
CA MET A 160 -5.26 -10.75 14.93
C MET A 160 -4.85 -12.23 15.05
N ALA A 161 -4.54 -12.68 16.27
CA ALA A 161 -4.25 -14.09 16.54
C ALA A 161 -5.48 -14.98 16.26
N HIS A 162 -6.68 -14.51 16.60
CA HIS A 162 -7.93 -15.19 16.28
C HIS A 162 -8.13 -15.38 14.78
N VAL A 163 -7.85 -14.34 13.97
CA VAL A 163 -7.89 -14.47 12.50
C VAL A 163 -6.94 -15.57 12.01
N ALA A 164 -5.72 -15.63 12.55
CA ALA A 164 -4.75 -16.65 12.17
C ALA A 164 -5.23 -18.09 12.50
N VAL A 165 -5.89 -18.25 13.66
CA VAL A 165 -6.49 -19.52 14.06
C VAL A 165 -7.62 -19.93 13.13
N GLU A 166 -8.51 -18.99 12.79
CA GLU A 166 -9.64 -19.25 11.89
C GLU A 166 -9.17 -19.59 10.46
N LEU A 167 -8.12 -18.94 9.96
CA LEU A 167 -7.51 -19.29 8.66
C LEU A 167 -6.97 -20.72 8.68
N LYS A 168 -6.25 -21.12 9.73
CA LYS A 168 -5.78 -22.51 9.87
C LYS A 168 -6.91 -23.51 9.94
N ARG A 169 -7.99 -23.19 10.65
CA ARG A 169 -9.20 -24.04 10.74
C ARG A 169 -9.85 -24.22 9.35
N ALA A 170 -9.84 -23.18 8.54
CA ALA A 170 -10.33 -23.21 7.16
C ALA A 170 -9.37 -23.93 6.18
N GLY A 171 -8.21 -24.40 6.64
CA GLY A 171 -7.20 -25.05 5.81
C GLY A 171 -6.48 -24.11 4.85
N LEU A 172 -6.42 -22.81 5.18
CA LEU A 172 -5.80 -21.78 4.36
C LEU A 172 -4.40 -21.44 4.89
N ASP A 173 -3.44 -21.43 3.97
CA ASP A 173 -2.05 -20.99 4.23
C ASP A 173 -1.79 -19.66 3.52
N ILE A 174 -2.50 -18.61 3.97
CA ILE A 174 -2.36 -17.26 3.43
C ILE A 174 -1.48 -16.46 4.38
N PRO A 175 -0.40 -15.82 3.90
CA PRO A 175 0.47 -14.98 4.74
C PRO A 175 -0.31 -13.79 5.30
N ILE A 176 -0.07 -13.53 6.59
CA ILE A 176 -0.69 -12.42 7.32
C ILE A 176 0.39 -11.36 7.58
N MET A 177 0.11 -10.16 7.16
CA MET A 177 0.86 -8.96 7.50
C MET A 177 0.12 -8.23 8.63
N ILE A 178 0.80 -7.91 9.72
CA ILE A 178 0.22 -7.16 10.83
C ILE A 178 0.87 -5.79 10.95
N GLY A 179 0.09 -4.79 11.32
CA GLY A 179 0.55 -3.43 11.51
C GLY A 179 -0.19 -2.72 12.64
N GLY A 180 0.53 -1.83 13.32
CA GLY A 180 -0.02 -1.01 14.40
C GLY A 180 1.03 -0.70 15.48
N CYS A 181 0.66 0.09 16.48
CA CYS A 181 1.55 0.49 17.59
C CYS A 181 1.97 -0.66 18.51
N LEU A 182 1.38 -1.83 18.38
CA LEU A 182 1.56 -2.97 19.28
C LEU A 182 2.95 -3.62 19.19
N LEU A 183 3.64 -3.44 18.05
CA LEU A 183 4.99 -3.97 17.88
C LEU A 183 6.07 -3.19 18.62
N TYR A 184 5.76 -1.96 19.09
CA TYR A 184 6.70 -1.11 19.83
C TYR A 184 6.77 -1.43 21.33
N THR A 185 5.77 -2.14 21.87
CA THR A 185 5.69 -2.44 23.30
C THR A 185 6.28 -3.79 23.68
N SER A 186 6.50 -4.70 22.75
CA SER A 186 7.13 -6.00 23.01
C SER A 186 8.66 -5.92 23.12
N ASP A 187 9.29 -5.00 22.39
CA ASP A 187 10.75 -4.81 22.44
C ASP A 187 11.24 -3.94 23.61
N ALA A 188 10.33 -3.34 24.36
CA ALA A 188 10.66 -2.51 25.52
C ALA A 188 10.56 -3.26 26.87
N ALA A 189 10.28 -4.56 26.85
CA ALA A 189 10.06 -5.40 28.03
C ALA A 189 11.12 -6.49 28.27
N ASP A 190 12.25 -6.49 27.48
CA ASP A 190 13.43 -7.36 27.72
C ASP A 190 14.63 -6.56 28.24
#